data_39aed2f7bc8685828776970fac9c9ab0
#
_entry.id   39aed2f7bc8685828776970fac9c9ab0
#
_cell.length_a   1.000
_cell.length_b   1.000
_cell.length_c   1.000
_cell.angle_alpha   90.00
_cell.angle_beta   90.00
_cell.angle_gamma   90.00
#
_symmetry.space_group_name_H-M   'P 1'
#
loop_
_entity.id
_entity.type
_entity.pdbx_description
1 polymer ?
#
loop_
_entity_poly.entity_id
_entity_poly.type
_entity_poly.pdbx_seq_one_letter_code
_entity_poly.pdbx_strand_id
1 'polypeptide(L)'
;MIKNYVDIDTKLDKVNDECGVFGIYRNDDDINVVAAANDALFSLQHRGQQSAGITVNKDGEFTTVKELGMVSEIFTPKALEKLPNGKIAVGHVRYTSSESLDRASNQPLVMRYIQGSIGIANNGSITNFNEIRQELETGGAVFQSNSNAEIMAYVIATENDV
;
A
#
# COMPACT_ATOMS: atom_id res chain seq x y z
N MET A 1 19.39 -51.22 14.41
CA MET A 1 18.18 -50.51 14.89
C MET A 1 18.49 -49.01 14.76
N ILE A 2 18.19 -48.44 13.59
CA ILE A 2 18.53 -47.04 13.25
C ILE A 2 17.25 -46.26 13.43
N LYS A 3 17.22 -45.40 14.45
CA LYS A 3 16.16 -44.42 14.61
C LYS A 3 16.48 -43.22 13.71
N ASN A 4 15.84 -43.12 12.56
CA ASN A 4 15.77 -41.87 11.82
C ASN A 4 14.89 -40.91 12.59
N TYR A 5 15.50 -40.02 13.37
CA TYR A 5 14.85 -38.80 13.80
C TYR A 5 14.75 -37.91 12.58
N VAL A 6 13.58 -37.80 12.04
CA VAL A 6 13.24 -36.67 11.17
C VAL A 6 13.25 -35.46 12.08
N ASP A 7 14.29 -34.65 11.96
CA ASP A 7 14.33 -33.32 12.56
C ASP A 7 13.26 -32.49 11.82
N ILE A 8 12.05 -32.49 12.38
CA ILE A 8 11.04 -31.53 11.97
C ILE A 8 11.56 -30.22 12.51
N ASP A 9 12.25 -29.46 11.65
CA ASP A 9 12.59 -28.07 11.89
C ASP A 9 11.27 -27.33 12.06
N THR A 10 10.77 -27.34 13.30
CA THR A 10 9.69 -26.49 13.76
C THR A 10 10.24 -25.06 13.82
N LYS A 11 10.64 -24.49 12.70
CA LYS A 11 10.43 -23.09 12.47
C LYS A 11 8.91 -22.92 12.54
N LEU A 12 8.44 -22.74 13.78
CA LEU A 12 7.14 -22.13 14.04
C LEU A 12 7.04 -21.01 13.02
N ASP A 13 6.08 -21.14 12.12
CA ASP A 13 5.69 -20.10 11.19
C ASP A 13 5.36 -18.89 12.09
N LYS A 14 6.41 -18.10 12.40
CA LYS A 14 6.20 -16.83 13.08
C LYS A 14 5.40 -16.04 12.08
N VAL A 15 4.14 -15.79 12.44
CA VAL A 15 3.34 -14.78 11.75
C VAL A 15 4.21 -13.53 11.75
N ASN A 16 4.90 -13.29 10.64
CA ASN A 16 5.69 -12.09 10.49
C ASN A 16 4.72 -10.93 10.41
N ASP A 17 5.01 -9.88 11.17
CA ASP A 17 4.31 -8.62 11.01
C ASP A 17 4.47 -8.19 9.55
N GLU A 18 3.36 -8.08 8.85
CA GLU A 18 3.31 -7.64 7.47
C GLU A 18 2.49 -6.36 7.40
N CYS A 19 2.63 -5.61 6.30
CA CYS A 19 1.88 -4.38 6.07
C CYS A 19 0.38 -4.51 6.39
N GLY A 20 -0.29 -3.40 6.68
CA GLY A 20 -1.74 -3.31 6.80
C GLY A 20 -2.33 -2.46 5.68
N VAL A 21 -3.45 -2.90 5.13
CA VAL A 21 -4.20 -2.20 4.08
C VAL A 21 -5.61 -1.95 4.56
N PHE A 22 -6.13 -0.76 4.29
CA PHE A 22 -7.50 -0.39 4.55
C PHE A 22 -8.12 0.29 3.34
N GLY A 23 -9.39 0.00 3.07
CA GLY A 23 -10.15 0.67 2.03
C GLY A 23 -11.57 0.94 2.50
N ILE A 24 -12.10 2.12 2.16
CA ILE A 24 -13.47 2.49 2.45
C ILE A 24 -14.09 3.21 1.24
N TYR A 25 -15.33 2.86 0.96
CA TYR A 25 -16.21 3.59 0.06
C TYR A 25 -17.49 3.97 0.81
N ARG A 26 -17.97 5.18 0.62
CA ARG A 26 -19.22 5.65 1.21
C ARG A 26 -20.25 6.05 0.14
N ASN A 27 -21.51 5.76 0.41
CA ASN A 27 -22.65 6.17 -0.42
C ASN A 27 -23.31 7.46 0.07
N ASP A 28 -23.19 7.74 1.36
CA ASP A 28 -23.79 8.91 2.02
C ASP A 28 -22.70 9.85 2.56
N ASP A 29 -23.10 11.06 2.96
CA ASP A 29 -22.19 12.09 3.44
C ASP A 29 -21.95 12.04 4.96
N ASP A 30 -22.57 11.09 5.68
CA ASP A 30 -22.48 11.00 7.14
C ASP A 30 -21.14 10.43 7.60
N ILE A 31 -20.44 9.69 6.73
CA ILE A 31 -19.15 9.09 7.04
C ILE A 31 -18.00 9.99 6.60
N ASN A 32 -17.13 10.35 7.52
CA ASN A 32 -15.84 10.94 7.19
C ASN A 32 -14.81 9.85 6.87
N VAL A 33 -14.56 9.65 5.56
CA VAL A 33 -13.63 8.61 5.10
C VAL A 33 -12.18 8.83 5.56
N VAL A 34 -11.78 10.08 5.80
CA VAL A 34 -10.44 10.42 6.30
C VAL A 34 -10.29 9.97 7.75
N ALA A 35 -11.28 10.29 8.60
CA ALA A 35 -11.28 9.87 9.99
C ALA A 35 -11.31 8.33 10.11
N ALA A 36 -12.22 7.68 9.35
CA ALA A 36 -12.31 6.23 9.32
C ALA A 36 -10.99 5.56 8.89
N ALA A 37 -10.32 6.10 7.86
CA ALA A 37 -9.03 5.59 7.41
C ALA A 37 -7.93 5.78 8.45
N ASN A 38 -7.88 6.94 9.11
CA ASN A 38 -6.92 7.20 10.17
C ASN A 38 -7.10 6.24 11.36
N ASP A 39 -8.33 6.04 11.83
CA ASP A 39 -8.64 5.15 12.94
C ASP A 39 -8.33 3.68 12.61
N ALA A 40 -8.64 3.27 11.37
CA ALA A 40 -8.31 1.94 10.89
C ALA A 40 -6.79 1.72 10.82
N LEU A 41 -6.03 2.67 10.27
CA LEU A 41 -4.57 2.57 10.22
C LEU A 41 -3.93 2.59 11.60
N PHE A 42 -4.48 3.37 12.54
CA PHE A 42 -4.05 3.34 13.93
C PHE A 42 -4.26 1.94 14.55
N SER A 43 -5.38 1.31 14.27
CA SER A 43 -5.67 -0.07 14.71
C SER A 43 -4.75 -1.10 14.04
N LEU A 44 -4.30 -0.84 12.80
CA LEU A 44 -3.37 -1.68 12.05
C LEU A 44 -1.89 -1.37 12.33
N GLN A 45 -1.57 -0.39 13.18
CA GLN A 45 -0.20 0.08 13.43
C GLN A 45 0.76 -1.04 13.88
N HIS A 46 0.25 -2.05 14.59
CA HIS A 46 1.04 -3.21 15.00
C HIS A 46 1.57 -4.03 13.81
N ARG A 47 0.98 -3.89 12.62
CA ARG A 47 1.39 -4.57 11.39
C ARG A 47 2.45 -3.81 10.58
N GLY A 48 2.64 -2.51 10.84
CA GLY A 48 3.64 -1.71 10.11
C GLY A 48 3.92 -0.38 10.81
N GLN A 49 5.19 -0.11 11.06
CA GLN A 49 5.64 1.05 11.83
C GLN A 49 6.66 1.93 11.10
N GLN A 50 7.05 1.56 9.85
CA GLN A 50 8.06 2.30 9.12
C GLN A 50 7.50 3.46 8.30
N SER A 51 6.30 3.30 7.78
CA SER A 51 5.60 4.38 7.08
C SER A 51 4.11 4.15 7.09
N ALA A 52 3.35 5.22 6.91
CA ALA A 52 1.92 5.14 6.69
C ALA A 52 1.48 6.15 5.62
N GLY A 53 0.36 5.87 4.98
CA GLY A 53 -0.22 6.74 3.96
C GLY A 53 -1.73 6.59 3.86
N ILE A 54 -2.40 7.69 3.53
CA ILE A 54 -3.81 7.73 3.15
C ILE A 54 -3.92 8.49 1.84
N THR A 55 -4.65 7.93 0.89
CA THR A 55 -5.10 8.63 -0.31
C THR A 55 -6.61 8.68 -0.34
N VAL A 56 -7.15 9.82 -0.74
CA VAL A 56 -8.59 10.05 -0.85
C VAL A 56 -8.91 10.43 -2.29
N ASN A 57 -9.92 9.78 -2.84
CA ASN A 57 -10.51 10.19 -4.11
C ASN A 57 -11.74 11.06 -3.83
N LYS A 58 -11.73 12.27 -4.41
CA LYS A 58 -12.87 13.16 -4.47
C LYS A 58 -13.09 13.57 -5.92
N ASP A 59 -14.22 13.17 -6.49
CA ASP A 59 -14.65 13.54 -7.84
C ASP A 59 -13.58 13.22 -8.93
N GLY A 60 -12.85 12.09 -8.77
CA GLY A 60 -11.80 11.64 -9.70
C GLY A 60 -10.41 12.18 -9.38
N GLU A 61 -10.29 13.14 -8.46
CA GLU A 61 -9.00 13.66 -8.02
C GLU A 61 -8.51 12.95 -6.77
N PHE A 62 -7.23 12.57 -6.78
CA PHE A 62 -6.57 11.93 -5.65
C PHE A 62 -5.73 12.93 -4.86
N THR A 63 -5.95 12.96 -3.55
CA THR A 63 -5.09 13.68 -2.60
C THR A 63 -4.46 12.67 -1.66
N THR A 64 -3.14 12.74 -1.48
CA THR A 64 -2.38 11.77 -0.69
C THR A 64 -1.57 12.47 0.39
N VAL A 65 -1.62 11.93 1.60
CA VAL A 65 -0.68 12.22 2.69
C VAL A 65 0.00 10.90 3.05
N LYS A 66 1.32 10.83 2.89
CA LYS A 66 2.14 9.68 3.26
C LYS A 66 3.54 10.09 3.66
N GLU A 67 4.09 9.43 4.66
CA GLU A 67 5.43 9.74 5.16
C GLU A 67 6.02 8.52 5.90
N LEU A 68 7.31 8.58 6.21
CA LEU A 68 7.98 7.67 7.14
C LEU A 68 7.57 7.99 8.58
N GLY A 69 7.39 6.96 9.39
CA GLY A 69 6.99 7.08 10.80
C GLY A 69 5.68 6.39 11.13
N MET A 70 5.21 6.59 12.34
CA MET A 70 3.98 5.99 12.84
C MET A 70 2.75 6.82 12.46
N VAL A 71 1.59 6.18 12.46
CA VAL A 71 0.29 6.79 12.12
C VAL A 71 0.05 8.07 12.93
N SER A 72 0.29 8.03 14.25
CA SER A 72 0.11 9.18 15.14
C SER A 72 1.06 10.35 14.88
N GLU A 73 2.23 10.08 14.30
CA GLU A 73 3.22 11.10 13.95
C GLU A 73 2.90 11.77 12.61
N ILE A 74 2.42 10.97 11.66
CA ILE A 74 2.14 11.40 10.28
C ILE A 74 0.81 12.13 10.20
N PHE A 75 -0.26 11.54 10.76
CA PHE A 75 -1.62 12.06 10.61
C PHE A 75 -2.01 13.00 11.76
N THR A 76 -1.21 14.03 11.93
CA THR A 76 -1.60 15.15 12.81
C THR A 76 -2.87 15.84 12.30
N PRO A 77 -3.63 16.56 13.14
CA PRO A 77 -4.81 17.31 12.67
C PRO A 77 -4.54 18.17 11.43
N LYS A 78 -3.41 18.87 11.40
CA LYS A 78 -2.98 19.69 10.27
C LYS A 78 -2.69 18.86 9.01
N ALA A 79 -2.21 17.63 9.15
CA ALA A 79 -1.98 16.74 8.00
C ALA A 79 -3.29 16.19 7.45
N LEU A 80 -4.22 15.81 8.33
CA LEU A 80 -5.55 15.32 7.96
C LEU A 80 -6.41 16.39 7.28
N GLU A 81 -6.29 17.64 7.68
CA GLU A 81 -6.98 18.79 7.03
C GLU A 81 -6.62 18.96 5.54
N LYS A 82 -5.47 18.42 5.10
CA LYS A 82 -5.08 18.44 3.68
C LYS A 82 -5.87 17.45 2.83
N LEU A 83 -6.46 16.43 3.45
CA LEU A 83 -7.23 15.41 2.76
C LEU A 83 -8.69 15.85 2.63
N PRO A 84 -9.26 15.86 1.41
CA PRO A 84 -10.66 16.21 1.23
C PRO A 84 -11.55 15.10 1.78
N ASN A 85 -12.76 15.46 2.23
CA ASN A 85 -13.77 14.44 2.53
C ASN A 85 -14.37 13.93 1.22
N GLY A 86 -13.74 12.91 0.62
CA GLY A 86 -14.16 12.27 -0.62
C GLY A 86 -15.11 11.08 -0.38
N LYS A 87 -15.34 10.30 -1.43
CA LYS A 87 -16.15 9.06 -1.35
C LYS A 87 -15.33 7.81 -1.09
N ILE A 88 -14.05 7.82 -1.47
CA ILE A 88 -13.16 6.68 -1.36
C ILE A 88 -11.90 7.10 -0.61
N ALA A 89 -11.47 6.29 0.35
CA ALA A 89 -10.15 6.40 0.92
C ALA A 89 -9.46 5.03 0.93
N VAL A 90 -8.16 5.04 0.63
CA VAL A 90 -7.28 3.88 0.75
C VAL A 90 -6.14 4.24 1.68
N GLY A 91 -5.86 3.35 2.63
CA GLY A 91 -4.82 3.52 3.62
C GLY A 91 -3.83 2.35 3.64
N HIS A 92 -2.60 2.63 4.07
CA HIS A 92 -1.54 1.64 4.19
C HIS A 92 -0.64 1.94 5.39
N VAL A 93 -0.25 0.90 6.12
CA VAL A 93 0.88 0.91 7.06
C VAL A 93 1.92 -0.07 6.58
N ARG A 94 3.18 0.36 6.54
CA ARG A 94 4.28 -0.42 5.97
C ARG A 94 5.10 -1.09 7.04
N TYR A 95 5.35 -2.37 6.83
CA TYR A 95 6.43 -3.11 7.45
C TYR A 95 7.47 -3.49 6.37
N THR A 96 8.74 -3.43 6.69
CA THR A 96 9.80 -3.99 5.84
C THR A 96 10.94 -4.51 6.72
N SER A 97 11.47 -5.66 6.35
CA SER A 97 12.68 -6.23 6.93
C SER A 97 13.96 -5.63 6.32
N SER A 98 13.83 -4.79 5.28
CA SER A 98 14.96 -4.15 4.61
C SER A 98 15.41 -2.91 5.37
N GLU A 99 16.72 -2.72 5.52
CA GLU A 99 17.31 -1.54 6.15
C GLU A 99 17.11 -0.26 5.33
N SER A 100 16.83 -0.37 4.04
CA SER A 100 16.60 0.79 3.18
C SER A 100 15.14 1.22 3.21
N LEU A 101 14.87 2.32 3.89
CA LEU A 101 13.58 3.00 3.84
C LEU A 101 13.53 3.87 2.58
N ASP A 102 13.00 3.30 1.49
CA ASP A 102 12.75 4.05 0.27
C ASP A 102 11.37 4.73 0.32
N ARG A 103 11.38 6.07 0.30
CA ARG A 103 10.16 6.89 0.28
C ARG A 103 9.32 6.68 -0.97
N ALA A 104 9.96 6.35 -2.09
CA ALA A 104 9.25 6.11 -3.36
C ALA A 104 8.34 4.88 -3.27
N SER A 105 8.70 3.91 -2.45
CA SER A 105 7.91 2.70 -2.20
C SER A 105 6.80 2.87 -1.16
N ASN A 106 6.64 4.06 -0.54
CA ASN A 106 5.57 4.31 0.40
C ASN A 106 4.22 4.28 -0.31
N GLN A 107 3.27 3.58 0.30
CA GLN A 107 1.93 3.42 -0.22
C GLN A 107 0.91 4.25 0.60
N PRO A 108 -0.27 4.57 0.03
CA PRO A 108 -0.74 4.21 -1.30
C PRO A 108 0.07 4.88 -2.43
N LEU A 109 0.17 4.16 -3.56
CA LEU A 109 0.70 4.70 -4.80
C LEU A 109 -0.46 5.27 -5.63
N VAL A 110 -0.28 6.48 -6.15
CA VAL A 110 -1.22 7.08 -7.10
C VAL A 110 -0.50 7.31 -8.42
N MET A 111 -1.05 6.76 -9.48
CA MET A 111 -0.52 6.91 -10.84
C MET A 111 -1.60 7.47 -11.76
N ARG A 112 -1.16 8.30 -12.72
CA ARG A 112 -2.01 8.85 -13.77
C ARG A 112 -1.73 8.15 -15.09
N TYR A 113 -2.78 7.74 -15.78
CA TYR A 113 -2.68 7.10 -17.08
C TYR A 113 -3.81 7.60 -18.02
N ILE A 114 -3.91 7.09 -19.23
CA ILE A 114 -4.80 7.63 -20.26
C ILE A 114 -6.29 7.57 -19.88
N GLN A 115 -6.71 6.58 -19.09
CA GLN A 115 -8.11 6.44 -18.67
C GLN A 115 -8.43 7.18 -17.36
N GLY A 116 -7.44 7.84 -16.73
CA GLY A 116 -7.65 8.59 -15.48
C GLY A 116 -6.53 8.42 -14.48
N SER A 117 -6.88 8.18 -13.23
CA SER A 117 -5.93 7.96 -12.14
C SER A 117 -6.30 6.70 -11.36
N ILE A 118 -5.29 6.00 -10.90
CA ILE A 118 -5.42 4.79 -10.09
C ILE A 118 -4.70 4.97 -8.77
N GLY A 119 -5.34 4.58 -7.67
CA GLY A 119 -4.73 4.57 -6.33
C GLY A 119 -4.65 3.14 -5.81
N ILE A 120 -3.45 2.67 -5.45
CA ILE A 120 -3.19 1.29 -5.06
C ILE A 120 -2.48 1.24 -3.71
N ALA A 121 -2.94 0.32 -2.87
CA ALA A 121 -2.21 -0.18 -1.70
C ALA A 121 -2.29 -1.70 -1.69
N ASN A 122 -1.16 -2.35 -1.41
CA ASN A 122 -1.12 -3.80 -1.32
C ASN A 122 -0.30 -4.29 -0.12
N ASN A 123 -0.69 -5.44 0.39
CA ASN A 123 0.09 -6.26 1.30
C ASN A 123 0.30 -7.62 0.64
N GLY A 124 1.53 -7.90 0.22
CA GLY A 124 1.91 -9.13 -0.46
C GLY A 124 3.07 -8.93 -1.43
N SER A 125 3.56 -10.04 -1.97
CA SER A 125 4.66 -10.07 -2.91
C SER A 125 4.25 -10.73 -4.21
N ILE A 126 4.70 -10.18 -5.32
CA ILE A 126 4.57 -10.77 -6.65
C ILE A 126 5.70 -11.77 -6.82
N THR A 127 5.38 -13.05 -7.02
CA THR A 127 6.38 -14.13 -7.08
C THR A 127 7.32 -14.03 -8.27
N ASN A 128 6.80 -13.57 -9.41
CA ASN A 128 7.54 -13.34 -10.66
C ASN A 128 7.80 -11.84 -10.93
N PHE A 129 8.06 -11.07 -9.88
CA PHE A 129 8.27 -9.63 -9.92
C PHE A 129 9.28 -9.18 -10.99
N ASN A 130 10.45 -9.83 -11.02
CA ASN A 130 11.52 -9.43 -11.94
C ASN A 130 11.17 -9.70 -13.40
N GLU A 131 10.45 -10.76 -13.68
CA GLU A 131 10.01 -11.13 -15.03
C GLU A 131 9.01 -10.12 -15.56
N ILE A 132 7.96 -9.81 -14.79
CA ILE A 132 6.94 -8.83 -15.17
C ILE A 132 7.57 -7.44 -15.31
N ARG A 133 8.45 -7.05 -14.38
CA ARG A 133 9.15 -5.77 -14.46
C ARG A 133 9.95 -5.66 -15.74
N GLN A 134 10.74 -6.67 -16.11
CA GLN A 134 11.54 -6.67 -17.32
C GLN A 134 10.67 -6.58 -18.59
N GLU A 135 9.54 -7.27 -18.59
CA GLU A 135 8.58 -7.20 -19.70
C GLU A 135 8.01 -5.79 -19.86
N LEU A 136 7.57 -5.20 -18.77
CA LEU A 136 7.03 -3.82 -18.76
C LEU A 136 8.10 -2.79 -19.16
N GLU A 137 9.34 -2.89 -18.65
CA GLU A 137 10.45 -2.01 -19.02
C GLU A 137 10.80 -2.15 -20.51
N THR A 138 10.75 -3.36 -21.06
CA THR A 138 10.94 -3.60 -22.49
C THR A 138 9.82 -2.94 -23.31
N GLY A 139 8.61 -2.89 -22.77
CA GLY A 139 7.46 -2.17 -23.32
C GLY A 139 7.50 -0.65 -23.13
N GLY A 140 8.53 -0.12 -22.46
CA GLY A 140 8.72 1.32 -22.25
C GLY A 140 8.26 1.86 -20.88
N ALA A 141 7.88 1.01 -19.94
CA ALA A 141 7.56 1.45 -18.59
C ALA A 141 8.80 1.99 -17.87
N VAL A 142 8.63 3.08 -17.11
CA VAL A 142 9.69 3.71 -16.33
C VAL A 142 9.31 3.66 -14.85
N PHE A 143 9.95 2.77 -14.11
CA PHE A 143 9.69 2.57 -12.68
C PHE A 143 10.43 3.60 -11.83
N GLN A 144 9.75 4.11 -10.81
CA GLN A 144 10.32 5.03 -9.82
C GLN A 144 10.68 4.35 -8.51
N SER A 145 10.20 3.12 -8.30
CA SER A 145 10.43 2.33 -7.09
C SER A 145 10.58 0.84 -7.40
N ASN A 146 10.84 0.05 -6.37
CA ASN A 146 10.78 -1.41 -6.42
C ASN A 146 9.52 -1.94 -5.72
N SER A 147 8.42 -1.19 -5.77
CA SER A 147 7.17 -1.54 -5.12
C SER A 147 6.33 -2.49 -5.97
N ASN A 148 5.76 -3.53 -5.35
CA ASN A 148 4.75 -4.37 -6.00
C ASN A 148 3.55 -3.55 -6.46
N ALA A 149 3.18 -2.49 -5.72
CA ALA A 149 2.07 -1.61 -6.09
C ALA A 149 2.31 -0.90 -7.42
N GLU A 150 3.57 -0.56 -7.75
CA GLU A 150 3.89 0.08 -9.02
C GLU A 150 3.76 -0.89 -10.20
N ILE A 151 4.21 -2.13 -10.05
CA ILE A 151 3.98 -3.18 -11.07
C ILE A 151 2.48 -3.40 -11.28
N MET A 152 1.72 -3.55 -10.18
CA MET A 152 0.26 -3.72 -10.27
C MET A 152 -0.41 -2.57 -11.01
N ALA A 153 0.02 -1.32 -10.75
CA ALA A 153 -0.52 -0.16 -11.42
C ALA A 153 -0.25 -0.18 -12.93
N TYR A 154 0.97 -0.57 -13.35
CA TYR A 154 1.29 -0.72 -14.77
C TYR A 154 0.49 -1.83 -15.43
N VAL A 155 0.39 -3.02 -14.80
CA VAL A 155 -0.39 -4.13 -15.34
C VAL A 155 -1.85 -3.73 -15.52
N ILE A 156 -2.47 -3.10 -14.51
CA ILE A 156 -3.86 -2.62 -14.60
C ILE A 156 -4.00 -1.55 -15.70
N ALA A 157 -3.04 -0.63 -15.82
CA ALA A 157 -3.10 0.43 -16.81
C ALA A 157 -2.94 -0.08 -18.26
N THR A 158 -2.38 -1.28 -18.46
CA THR A 158 -2.25 -1.91 -19.79
C THR A 158 -3.48 -2.72 -20.19
N GLU A 159 -4.34 -3.10 -19.24
CA GLU A 159 -5.59 -3.78 -19.52
C GLU A 159 -6.63 -2.80 -20.08
N ASN A 160 -7.32 -3.22 -21.16
CA ASN A 160 -8.28 -2.35 -21.85
C ASN A 160 -9.71 -2.45 -21.29
N ASP A 161 -9.99 -3.39 -20.40
CA ASP A 161 -11.33 -3.74 -19.89
C ASP A 161 -11.47 -3.51 -18.37
N VAL A 162 -10.83 -2.48 -17.82
CA VAL A 162 -10.97 -2.12 -16.38
C VAL A 162 -11.88 -0.92 -16.20
#